data_918b7261de439c5760af38b992342cf3
#
_entry.id   918b7261de439c5760af38b992342cf3
#
_cell.length_a   1.000
_cell.length_b   1.000
_cell.length_c   1.000
_cell.angle_alpha   90.00
_cell.angle_beta   90.00
_cell.angle_gamma   90.00
#
_symmetry.space_group_name_H-M   'P 1'
#
loop_
_entity.id
_entity.type
_entity.pdbx_description
1 polymer ?
#
loop_
_entity_poly.entity_id
_entity_poly.type
_entity_poly.pdbx_seq_one_letter_code
_entity_poly.pdbx_strand_id
1 'polypeptide(L)'
;MSYFARVGIIGVTLSAMLLDCSGYESAWAEPATSAPKANGPTCDRSVLRLILDVGHTPKVFGATSARGQHEFDFNLRLAKLIEQKLIAGGFNKTMLLVTESRSGRGLDQRVARVNKTGADLYLSIHHDSVPDRFLERWQFEGRPHIFSDQFKGHSIWVSHLNSNFAASLQFGKMLGQQLKERGLQYTPHYTEKFMGSRQRQLLDPETGVYRYDQLIVLKDTRMPAALLEAGSIINRDEELAMETPERQGLIAASVIDAVDAFCAARQQSSPERVAHHAAQSAGSRRVAAPATSRNSVLGRPR
;
A
#
# COMPACT_ATOMS: atom_id res chain seq x y z
N MET A 1 29.83 10.34 73.16
CA MET A 1 29.36 9.04 73.65
C MET A 1 29.36 8.09 72.49
N SER A 2 30.32 7.19 72.51
CA SER A 2 30.60 6.23 71.45
C SER A 2 29.81 4.94 71.66
N TYR A 3 29.20 4.42 70.63
CA TYR A 3 28.75 3.02 70.63
C TYR A 3 29.34 2.26 69.45
N PHE A 4 30.26 1.35 69.74
CA PHE A 4 30.78 0.34 68.84
C PHE A 4 29.75 -0.79 68.71
N ALA A 5 29.40 -1.18 67.49
CA ALA A 5 28.66 -2.43 67.24
C ALA A 5 29.54 -3.40 66.44
N ARG A 6 29.59 -4.61 66.95
CA ARG A 6 30.47 -5.74 66.56
C ARG A 6 30.04 -6.30 65.19
N VAL A 7 31.04 -6.59 64.36
CA VAL A 7 30.94 -7.36 63.12
C VAL A 7 31.03 -8.84 63.49
N GLY A 8 29.98 -9.61 63.16
CA GLY A 8 29.99 -11.07 63.21
C GLY A 8 30.32 -11.65 61.82
N ILE A 9 31.40 -12.39 61.73
CA ILE A 9 31.81 -13.11 60.54
C ILE A 9 31.09 -14.48 60.57
N ILE A 10 30.18 -14.70 59.61
CA ILE A 10 29.58 -16.02 59.34
C ILE A 10 30.31 -16.62 58.13
N GLY A 11 31.07 -17.69 58.40
CA GLY A 11 31.74 -18.48 57.39
C GLY A 11 30.71 -19.32 56.61
N VAL A 12 30.67 -19.15 55.30
CA VAL A 12 29.90 -19.98 54.39
C VAL A 12 30.88 -20.96 53.72
N THR A 13 30.74 -22.23 54.03
CA THR A 13 31.45 -23.33 53.36
C THR A 13 30.90 -23.55 51.96
N LEU A 14 31.75 -23.39 50.97
CA LEU A 14 31.48 -23.63 49.57
C LEU A 14 31.52 -25.12 49.26
N SER A 15 30.38 -25.79 49.13
CA SER A 15 30.29 -27.15 48.56
C SER A 15 30.25 -27.03 47.04
N ALA A 16 31.30 -27.50 46.38
CA ALA A 16 31.38 -27.64 44.96
C ALA A 16 30.52 -28.82 44.49
N MET A 17 29.37 -28.57 43.89
CA MET A 17 28.65 -29.56 43.09
C MET A 17 29.17 -29.49 41.65
N LEU A 18 29.83 -30.55 41.21
CA LEU A 18 30.16 -30.79 39.81
C LEU A 18 28.86 -31.14 39.09
N LEU A 19 28.35 -30.23 38.30
CA LEU A 19 27.27 -30.47 37.34
C LEU A 19 27.90 -30.95 36.03
N ASP A 20 27.55 -32.20 35.72
CA ASP A 20 27.86 -32.89 34.47
C ASP A 20 27.18 -32.15 33.28
N CYS A 21 27.98 -31.52 32.41
CA CYS A 21 27.53 -30.90 31.19
C CYS A 21 27.45 -31.95 30.07
N SER A 22 26.49 -32.85 30.15
CA SER A 22 26.13 -33.69 29.01
C SER A 22 25.24 -32.89 28.03
N GLY A 23 25.81 -32.70 26.84
CA GLY A 23 25.36 -32.21 25.58
C GLY A 23 23.85 -31.88 25.37
N TYR A 24 23.54 -30.58 25.36
CA TYR A 24 22.40 -30.07 24.60
C TYR A 24 22.94 -29.60 23.26
N GLU A 25 22.93 -30.46 22.25
CA GLU A 25 22.98 -30.03 20.86
C GLU A 25 21.70 -29.29 20.56
N SER A 26 21.79 -27.97 20.52
CA SER A 26 20.74 -27.11 19.98
C SER A 26 20.62 -27.39 18.47
N ALA A 27 19.65 -28.23 18.11
CA ALA A 27 19.23 -28.35 16.73
C ALA A 27 18.71 -26.98 16.28
N TRP A 28 19.55 -26.26 15.57
CA TRP A 28 19.13 -25.08 14.78
C TRP A 28 18.15 -25.60 13.74
N ALA A 29 16.84 -25.41 13.98
CA ALA A 29 15.84 -25.61 12.96
C ALA A 29 16.18 -24.64 11.83
N GLU A 30 16.57 -25.16 10.67
CA GLU A 30 16.66 -24.38 9.45
C GLU A 30 15.31 -23.68 9.24
N PRO A 31 15.32 -22.36 8.87
CA PRO A 31 14.08 -21.69 8.53
C PRO A 31 13.43 -22.46 7.39
N ALA A 32 12.21 -22.95 7.62
CA ALA A 32 11.42 -23.64 6.63
C ALA A 32 11.44 -22.82 5.32
N THR A 33 12.08 -23.37 4.29
CA THR A 33 12.05 -22.83 2.94
C THR A 33 10.57 -22.68 2.58
N SER A 34 10.12 -21.45 2.44
CA SER A 34 8.75 -21.14 2.05
C SER A 34 8.42 -21.95 0.81
N ALA A 35 7.38 -22.78 0.89
CA ALA A 35 6.86 -23.52 -0.25
C ALA A 35 6.68 -22.58 -1.44
N PRO A 36 7.02 -23.01 -2.67
CA PRO A 36 6.84 -22.16 -3.84
C PRO A 36 5.37 -21.75 -3.91
N LYS A 37 5.11 -20.43 -3.87
CA LYS A 37 3.78 -19.88 -4.08
C LYS A 37 3.27 -20.47 -5.38
N ALA A 38 2.10 -21.12 -5.34
CA ALA A 38 1.45 -21.73 -6.50
C ALA A 38 1.50 -20.73 -7.67
N ASN A 39 1.72 -21.28 -8.89
CA ASN A 39 1.87 -20.56 -10.14
C ASN A 39 0.63 -19.69 -10.45
N GLY A 40 0.46 -18.61 -9.70
CA GLY A 40 -0.41 -17.52 -10.06
C GLY A 40 0.25 -16.72 -11.20
N PRO A 41 -0.54 -15.94 -11.92
CA PRO A 41 -0.03 -15.12 -12.99
C PRO A 41 1.08 -14.19 -12.50
N THR A 42 2.22 -14.27 -13.16
CA THR A 42 3.39 -13.47 -12.81
C THR A 42 3.35 -12.12 -13.51
N CYS A 43 3.69 -11.07 -12.79
CA CYS A 43 3.92 -9.73 -13.34
C CYS A 43 5.32 -9.66 -13.96
N ASP A 44 5.42 -9.22 -15.21
CA ASP A 44 6.69 -8.68 -15.73
C ASP A 44 6.85 -7.24 -15.23
N ARG A 45 7.54 -7.10 -14.12
CA ARG A 45 7.74 -5.83 -13.42
C ARG A 45 8.55 -4.83 -14.24
N SER A 46 9.42 -5.31 -15.14
CA SER A 46 10.32 -4.48 -15.94
C SER A 46 9.61 -3.62 -16.98
N VAL A 47 8.39 -4.00 -17.37
CA VAL A 47 7.62 -3.28 -18.39
C VAL A 47 6.62 -2.29 -17.82
N LEU A 48 6.13 -2.47 -16.58
CA LEU A 48 5.14 -1.60 -15.97
C LEU A 48 5.71 -0.19 -15.72
N ARG A 49 5.03 0.82 -16.26
CA ARG A 49 5.38 2.24 -16.09
C ARG A 49 4.49 2.85 -15.02
N LEU A 50 5.06 3.13 -13.85
CA LEU A 50 4.36 3.73 -12.73
C LEU A 50 4.80 5.20 -12.54
N ILE A 51 3.83 6.11 -12.42
CA ILE A 51 4.06 7.44 -11.87
C ILE A 51 3.72 7.41 -10.38
N LEU A 52 4.71 7.68 -9.55
CA LEU A 52 4.54 7.92 -8.14
C LEU A 52 4.62 9.43 -7.90
N ASP A 53 3.48 10.04 -7.67
CA ASP A 53 3.36 11.49 -7.53
C ASP A 53 3.44 11.91 -6.07
N VAL A 54 4.29 12.90 -5.78
CA VAL A 54 4.36 13.53 -4.46
C VAL A 54 3.29 14.60 -4.37
N GLY A 55 2.31 14.41 -3.48
CA GLY A 55 1.27 15.39 -3.23
C GLY A 55 1.82 16.74 -2.83
N HIS A 56 1.17 17.81 -3.26
CA HIS A 56 1.59 19.20 -2.99
C HIS A 56 2.92 19.60 -3.64
N THR A 57 3.54 20.66 -3.14
CA THR A 57 4.82 21.19 -3.62
C THR A 57 5.57 21.84 -2.46
N PRO A 58 6.89 22.07 -2.54
CA PRO A 58 7.62 22.80 -1.49
C PRO A 58 7.09 24.22 -1.21
N LYS A 59 6.32 24.78 -2.15
CA LYS A 59 5.78 26.16 -2.10
C LYS A 59 4.29 26.23 -1.77
N VAL A 60 3.57 25.13 -1.97
CA VAL A 60 2.17 24.93 -1.60
C VAL A 60 2.12 23.58 -0.89
N PHE A 61 2.49 23.58 0.35
CA PHE A 61 2.90 22.41 1.12
C PHE A 61 1.74 21.55 1.67
N GLY A 62 0.49 21.92 1.38
CA GLY A 62 -0.68 21.18 1.87
C GLY A 62 -1.03 21.52 3.32
N ALA A 63 -1.45 20.51 4.07
CA ALA A 63 -1.75 20.63 5.48
C ALA A 63 -0.49 20.84 6.33
N THR A 64 -0.70 21.30 7.57
CA THR A 64 0.33 21.35 8.60
C THR A 64 -0.03 20.31 9.65
N SER A 65 0.93 19.51 10.07
CA SER A 65 0.76 18.46 11.08
C SER A 65 0.50 18.99 12.46
N ALA A 66 0.14 18.14 13.39
CA ALA A 66 -0.11 18.54 14.79
C ALA A 66 1.11 19.20 15.45
N ARG A 67 2.33 18.90 15.01
CA ARG A 67 3.60 19.49 15.48
C ARG A 67 4.22 20.49 14.53
N GLY A 68 3.50 20.90 13.48
CA GLY A 68 3.90 22.01 12.61
C GLY A 68 4.73 21.62 11.39
N GLN A 69 4.90 20.35 11.08
CA GLN A 69 5.56 19.90 9.85
C GLN A 69 4.60 20.00 8.66
N HIS A 70 5.14 20.20 7.46
CA HIS A 70 4.35 20.30 6.24
C HIS A 70 3.97 18.91 5.68
N GLU A 71 2.76 18.75 5.18
CA GLU A 71 2.31 17.54 4.52
C GLU A 71 3.23 17.12 3.36
N PHE A 72 3.72 18.09 2.58
CA PHE A 72 4.67 17.82 1.51
C PHE A 72 5.90 17.03 1.98
N ASP A 73 6.41 17.29 3.17
CA ASP A 73 7.59 16.62 3.70
C ASP A 73 7.32 15.15 4.05
N PHE A 74 6.13 14.86 4.60
CA PHE A 74 5.66 13.48 4.80
C PHE A 74 5.48 12.76 3.47
N ASN A 75 4.79 13.40 2.51
CA ASN A 75 4.56 12.85 1.18
C ASN A 75 5.87 12.49 0.47
N LEU A 76 6.84 13.40 0.50
CA LEU A 76 8.14 13.21 -0.15
C LEU A 76 8.95 12.07 0.48
N ARG A 77 8.99 11.99 1.82
CA ARG A 77 9.71 10.91 2.52
C ARG A 77 9.14 9.55 2.18
N LEU A 78 7.81 9.40 2.28
CA LEU A 78 7.14 8.14 2.00
C LEU A 78 7.24 7.76 0.52
N ALA A 79 7.03 8.69 -0.40
CA ALA A 79 7.11 8.43 -1.83
C ALA A 79 8.52 8.00 -2.26
N LYS A 80 9.59 8.62 -1.73
CA LYS A 80 10.96 8.20 -1.99
C LYS A 80 11.24 6.78 -1.49
N LEU A 81 10.76 6.42 -0.31
CA LEU A 81 10.89 5.06 0.20
C LEU A 81 10.17 4.04 -0.70
N ILE A 82 8.95 4.36 -1.14
CA ILE A 82 8.17 3.51 -2.04
C ILE A 82 8.89 3.36 -3.38
N GLU A 83 9.35 4.46 -3.99
CA GLU A 83 10.12 4.42 -5.25
C GLU A 83 11.34 3.52 -5.14
N GLN A 84 12.15 3.73 -4.12
CA GLN A 84 13.37 2.95 -3.87
C GLN A 84 13.08 1.45 -3.77
N LYS A 85 12.03 1.08 -3.03
CA LYS A 85 11.63 -0.32 -2.86
C LYS A 85 11.02 -0.91 -4.15
N LEU A 86 10.25 -0.15 -4.91
CA LEU A 86 9.71 -0.57 -6.21
C LEU A 86 10.82 -0.87 -7.21
N ILE A 87 11.81 0.03 -7.33
CA ILE A 87 12.97 -0.16 -8.21
C ILE A 87 13.77 -1.39 -7.78
N ALA A 88 14.07 -1.53 -6.48
CA ALA A 88 14.73 -2.71 -5.94
C ALA A 88 13.94 -4.01 -6.16
N GLY A 89 12.61 -3.93 -6.22
CA GLY A 89 11.71 -5.03 -6.54
C GLY A 89 11.57 -5.33 -8.05
N GLY A 90 12.29 -4.60 -8.92
CA GLY A 90 12.28 -4.82 -10.37
C GLY A 90 11.33 -3.93 -11.18
N PHE A 91 10.58 -3.01 -10.55
CA PHE A 91 9.75 -2.01 -11.24
C PHE A 91 10.60 -0.83 -11.74
N ASN A 92 11.54 -1.11 -12.64
CA ASN A 92 12.56 -0.17 -13.08
C ASN A 92 12.04 1.04 -13.87
N LYS A 93 10.76 1.02 -14.29
CA LYS A 93 10.08 2.12 -14.96
C LYS A 93 9.19 2.94 -14.01
N THR A 94 9.48 2.89 -12.72
CA THR A 94 8.89 3.79 -11.73
C THR A 94 9.50 5.17 -11.87
N MET A 95 8.67 6.21 -11.91
CA MET A 95 9.08 7.61 -11.99
C MET A 95 8.47 8.40 -10.82
N LEU A 96 9.34 8.94 -9.97
CA LEU A 96 8.92 9.88 -8.93
C LEU A 96 8.64 11.26 -9.55
N LEU A 97 7.44 11.76 -9.37
CA LEU A 97 7.03 13.08 -9.83
C LEU A 97 6.98 14.06 -8.66
N VAL A 98 7.94 14.97 -8.60
CA VAL A 98 7.95 16.12 -7.69
C VAL A 98 7.62 17.36 -8.51
N THR A 99 6.67 18.17 -8.05
CA THR A 99 6.23 19.40 -8.73
C THR A 99 6.62 20.61 -7.89
N GLU A 100 7.10 21.68 -8.55
CA GLU A 100 7.55 22.91 -7.89
C GLU A 100 6.64 24.13 -8.12
N SER A 101 5.47 23.93 -8.72
CA SER A 101 4.57 25.04 -9.09
C SER A 101 4.10 25.84 -7.87
N ARG A 102 4.00 27.16 -8.05
CA ARG A 102 3.42 28.12 -7.07
C ARG A 102 1.96 28.50 -7.35
N SER A 103 1.42 28.08 -8.51
CA SER A 103 0.13 28.60 -8.99
C SER A 103 -0.99 27.55 -8.91
N GLY A 104 -2.25 28.01 -8.85
CA GLY A 104 -3.43 27.14 -8.97
C GLY A 104 -3.50 26.32 -10.26
N ARG A 105 -2.74 26.68 -11.31
CA ARG A 105 -2.56 25.86 -12.53
C ARG A 105 -1.56 24.71 -12.36
N GLY A 106 -0.98 24.53 -11.19
CA GLY A 106 0.01 23.46 -10.92
C GLY A 106 -0.54 22.06 -11.14
N LEU A 107 -1.83 21.84 -10.82
CA LEU A 107 -2.49 20.55 -11.05
C LEU A 107 -2.70 20.25 -12.54
N ASP A 108 -3.13 21.25 -13.34
CA ASP A 108 -3.29 21.09 -14.80
C ASP A 108 -1.95 20.77 -15.48
N GLN A 109 -0.88 21.46 -15.07
CA GLN A 109 0.48 21.21 -15.58
C GLN A 109 0.98 19.81 -15.17
N ARG A 110 0.68 19.38 -13.95
CA ARG A 110 0.98 18.05 -13.45
C ARG A 110 0.30 16.99 -14.31
N VAL A 111 -1.01 17.09 -14.51
CA VAL A 111 -1.79 16.20 -15.37
C VAL A 111 -1.27 16.19 -16.81
N ALA A 112 -1.01 17.37 -17.38
CA ALA A 112 -0.48 17.47 -18.74
C ALA A 112 0.88 16.78 -18.89
N ARG A 113 1.76 16.87 -17.88
CA ARG A 113 3.05 16.16 -17.83
C ARG A 113 2.87 14.66 -17.72
N VAL A 114 2.01 14.21 -16.79
CA VAL A 114 1.71 12.78 -16.56
C VAL A 114 1.13 12.15 -17.82
N ASN A 115 0.18 12.79 -18.48
CA ASN A 115 -0.49 12.25 -19.67
C ASN A 115 0.45 12.08 -20.88
N LYS A 116 1.62 12.74 -20.90
CA LYS A 116 2.65 12.57 -21.95
C LYS A 116 3.54 11.37 -21.74
N THR A 117 3.56 10.75 -20.54
CA THR A 117 4.46 9.66 -20.21
C THR A 117 4.00 8.32 -20.76
N GLY A 118 2.70 8.17 -21.05
CA GLY A 118 2.09 6.89 -21.39
C GLY A 118 2.20 5.85 -20.26
N ALA A 119 2.17 6.29 -19.00
CA ALA A 119 2.25 5.41 -17.85
C ALA A 119 1.05 4.45 -17.78
N ASP A 120 1.26 3.33 -17.11
CA ASP A 120 0.25 2.27 -16.93
C ASP A 120 -0.54 2.44 -15.63
N LEU A 121 0.01 3.22 -14.67
CA LEU A 121 -0.60 3.51 -13.38
C LEU A 121 -0.08 4.85 -12.84
N TYR A 122 -0.96 5.62 -12.22
CA TYR A 122 -0.67 6.83 -11.47
C TYR A 122 -1.10 6.66 -10.01
N LEU A 123 -0.18 6.87 -9.07
CA LEU A 123 -0.45 6.87 -7.64
C LEU A 123 0.08 8.17 -7.02
N SER A 124 -0.81 8.97 -6.44
CA SER A 124 -0.44 10.17 -5.67
C SER A 124 -0.37 9.85 -4.18
N ILE A 125 0.68 10.29 -3.52
CA ILE A 125 0.92 10.07 -2.08
C ILE A 125 0.65 11.36 -1.34
N HIS A 126 -0.24 11.28 -0.36
CA HIS A 126 -0.70 12.35 0.50
C HIS A 126 -0.76 11.91 1.96
N HIS A 127 -0.95 12.89 2.86
CA HIS A 127 -1.29 12.69 4.26
C HIS A 127 -2.40 13.66 4.65
N ASP A 128 -3.41 13.13 5.30
CA ASP A 128 -4.69 13.78 5.49
C ASP A 128 -4.71 14.80 6.64
N SER A 129 -5.67 15.70 6.57
CA SER A 129 -6.10 16.62 7.62
C SER A 129 -7.61 16.78 7.59
N VAL A 130 -8.17 17.34 8.65
CA VAL A 130 -9.61 17.52 8.84
C VAL A 130 -10.04 18.96 8.59
N PRO A 131 -11.36 19.25 8.38
CA PRO A 131 -11.89 20.60 8.37
C PRO A 131 -11.61 21.35 9.66
N ASP A 132 -11.38 22.69 9.56
CA ASP A 132 -10.97 23.56 10.66
C ASP A 132 -11.88 23.47 11.90
N ARG A 133 -13.19 23.20 11.72
CA ARG A 133 -14.14 23.06 12.83
C ARG A 133 -13.88 21.87 13.76
N PHE A 134 -13.01 20.94 13.37
CA PHE A 134 -12.59 19.80 14.18
C PHE A 134 -11.20 19.99 14.77
N LEU A 135 -10.58 21.14 14.54
CA LEU A 135 -9.26 21.46 15.04
C LEU A 135 -9.34 22.07 16.44
N GLU A 136 -8.53 21.55 17.32
CA GLU A 136 -8.28 22.06 18.68
C GLU A 136 -6.92 22.72 18.75
N ARG A 137 -6.71 23.56 19.75
CA ARG A 137 -5.42 24.25 19.98
C ARG A 137 -4.67 23.57 21.12
N TRP A 138 -3.36 23.47 20.98
CA TRP A 138 -2.48 23.01 22.03
C TRP A 138 -1.12 23.70 21.99
N GLN A 139 -0.33 23.50 23.03
CA GLN A 139 1.04 24.01 23.10
C GLN A 139 2.01 22.87 22.87
N PHE A 140 2.91 23.04 21.89
CA PHE A 140 4.00 22.12 21.65
C PHE A 140 5.30 22.92 21.54
N GLU A 141 6.30 22.60 22.36
CA GLU A 141 7.60 23.29 22.43
C GLU A 141 7.45 24.81 22.59
N GLY A 142 6.49 25.23 23.42
CA GLY A 142 6.23 26.66 23.71
C GLY A 142 5.55 27.45 22.59
N ARG A 143 5.10 26.77 21.50
CA ARG A 143 4.40 27.39 20.37
C ARG A 143 2.96 26.89 20.27
N PRO A 144 2.03 27.73 19.83
CA PRO A 144 0.66 27.31 19.59
C PRO A 144 0.59 26.47 18.29
N HIS A 145 -0.04 25.32 18.37
CA HIS A 145 -0.32 24.41 17.27
C HIS A 145 -1.79 24.02 17.26
N ILE A 146 -2.21 23.32 16.19
CA ILE A 146 -3.55 22.77 16.04
C ILE A 146 -3.47 21.25 15.90
N PHE A 147 -4.52 20.54 16.34
CA PHE A 147 -4.60 19.08 16.23
C PHE A 147 -6.05 18.61 16.18
N SER A 148 -6.26 17.36 15.83
CA SER A 148 -7.53 16.64 16.01
C SER A 148 -7.25 15.16 16.24
N ASP A 149 -7.48 14.68 17.44
CA ASP A 149 -7.31 13.26 17.77
C ASP A 149 -8.56 12.41 17.43
N GLN A 150 -9.61 13.03 16.91
CA GLN A 150 -10.87 12.35 16.59
C GLN A 150 -10.76 11.43 15.37
N PHE A 151 -9.90 11.77 14.41
CA PHE A 151 -9.82 11.11 13.13
C PHE A 151 -8.42 10.58 12.86
N LYS A 152 -8.34 9.33 12.42
CA LYS A 152 -7.10 8.65 12.07
C LYS A 152 -7.37 7.56 11.04
N GLY A 153 -6.31 7.06 10.42
CA GLY A 153 -6.37 6.01 9.42
C GLY A 153 -6.21 6.54 8.00
N HIS A 154 -5.94 5.63 7.09
CA HIS A 154 -5.75 5.95 5.67
C HIS A 154 -7.08 6.12 4.93
N SER A 155 -7.03 6.72 3.74
CA SER A 155 -8.12 6.68 2.76
C SER A 155 -7.56 6.59 1.34
N ILE A 156 -8.29 5.92 0.46
CA ILE A 156 -7.91 5.74 -0.94
C ILE A 156 -8.97 6.41 -1.82
N TRP A 157 -8.52 7.22 -2.78
CA TRP A 157 -9.39 8.04 -3.59
C TRP A 157 -9.27 7.70 -5.06
N VAL A 158 -10.43 7.55 -5.73
CA VAL A 158 -10.51 7.36 -7.18
C VAL A 158 -11.61 8.27 -7.75
N SER A 159 -11.52 8.61 -9.04
CA SER A 159 -12.56 9.40 -9.70
C SER A 159 -13.38 8.53 -10.63
N HIS A 160 -14.69 8.59 -10.49
CA HIS A 160 -15.63 7.95 -11.42
C HIS A 160 -15.56 8.55 -12.83
N LEU A 161 -15.06 9.79 -12.94
CA LEU A 161 -14.88 10.49 -14.21
C LEU A 161 -13.56 10.16 -14.92
N ASN A 162 -12.68 9.36 -14.30
CA ASN A 162 -11.48 8.87 -14.97
C ASN A 162 -11.85 7.90 -16.09
N SER A 163 -11.26 8.05 -17.27
CA SER A 163 -11.51 7.16 -18.42
C SER A 163 -11.16 5.69 -18.15
N ASN A 164 -10.35 5.42 -17.11
CA ASN A 164 -9.96 4.09 -16.65
C ASN A 164 -10.51 3.78 -15.25
N PHE A 165 -11.70 4.26 -14.92
CA PHE A 165 -12.28 4.14 -13.58
C PHE A 165 -12.29 2.70 -13.04
N ALA A 166 -12.69 1.73 -13.86
CA ALA A 166 -12.74 0.32 -13.41
C ALA A 166 -11.37 -0.18 -12.95
N ALA A 167 -10.31 0.15 -13.68
CA ALA A 167 -8.94 -0.23 -13.32
C ALA A 167 -8.42 0.60 -12.12
N SER A 168 -8.82 1.87 -12.01
CA SER A 168 -8.52 2.73 -10.85
C SER A 168 -9.13 2.16 -9.57
N LEU A 169 -10.40 1.77 -9.62
CA LEU A 169 -11.12 1.14 -8.51
C LEU A 169 -10.49 -0.21 -8.15
N GLN A 170 -10.15 -1.03 -9.14
CA GLN A 170 -9.48 -2.31 -8.92
C GLN A 170 -8.14 -2.13 -8.19
N PHE A 171 -7.30 -1.19 -8.65
CA PHE A 171 -6.04 -0.88 -7.97
C PHE A 171 -6.27 -0.36 -6.55
N GLY A 172 -7.22 0.56 -6.36
CA GLY A 172 -7.57 1.08 -5.03
C GLY A 172 -7.98 -0.02 -4.06
N LYS A 173 -8.78 -0.98 -4.50
CA LYS A 173 -9.19 -2.15 -3.70
C LYS A 173 -8.00 -3.05 -3.36
N MET A 174 -7.11 -3.32 -4.31
CA MET A 174 -5.89 -4.09 -4.07
C MET A 174 -5.00 -3.40 -3.03
N LEU A 175 -4.83 -2.08 -3.13
CA LEU A 175 -4.05 -1.29 -2.18
C LEU A 175 -4.66 -1.31 -0.78
N GLY A 176 -5.97 -1.06 -0.66
CA GLY A 176 -6.67 -1.08 0.62
C GLY A 176 -6.66 -2.47 1.28
N GLN A 177 -6.76 -3.54 0.49
CA GLN A 177 -6.63 -4.91 0.98
C GLN A 177 -5.23 -5.16 1.57
N GLN A 178 -4.17 -4.71 0.89
CA GLN A 178 -2.80 -4.86 1.38
C GLN A 178 -2.53 -4.03 2.65
N LEU A 179 -3.12 -2.84 2.77
CA LEU A 179 -3.06 -2.04 3.99
C LEU A 179 -3.79 -2.74 5.16
N LYS A 180 -5.00 -3.25 4.90
CA LYS A 180 -5.83 -3.98 5.88
C LYS A 180 -5.12 -5.25 6.40
N GLU A 181 -4.52 -6.04 5.53
CA GLU A 181 -3.76 -7.25 5.88
C GLU A 181 -2.57 -6.96 6.79
N ARG A 182 -2.03 -5.74 6.73
CA ARG A 182 -0.95 -5.26 7.62
C ARG A 182 -1.45 -4.52 8.85
N GLY A 183 -2.75 -4.61 9.15
CA GLY A 183 -3.38 -4.03 10.35
C GLY A 183 -3.62 -2.52 10.26
N LEU A 184 -3.45 -1.91 9.08
CA LEU A 184 -3.71 -0.48 8.88
C LEU A 184 -5.20 -0.28 8.60
N GLN A 185 -5.86 0.52 9.44
CA GLN A 185 -7.29 0.81 9.33
C GLN A 185 -7.53 2.01 8.41
N TYR A 186 -8.59 1.96 7.61
CA TYR A 186 -9.03 3.15 6.89
C TYR A 186 -9.90 4.04 7.79
N THR A 187 -9.96 5.33 7.48
CA THR A 187 -10.81 6.28 8.20
C THR A 187 -12.23 6.31 7.64
N PRO A 188 -13.28 6.04 8.45
CA PRO A 188 -14.67 6.00 7.95
C PRO A 188 -15.34 7.38 7.89
N HIS A 189 -14.75 8.41 8.49
CA HIS A 189 -15.42 9.69 8.77
C HIS A 189 -15.92 10.43 7.51
N TYR A 190 -15.35 10.17 6.34
CA TYR A 190 -15.77 10.81 5.10
C TYR A 190 -17.18 10.45 4.65
N THR A 191 -17.79 9.38 5.18
CA THR A 191 -19.20 9.04 4.92
C THR A 191 -20.18 9.85 5.77
N GLU A 192 -19.69 10.49 6.82
CA GLU A 192 -20.51 11.09 7.84
C GLU A 192 -21.09 12.44 7.41
N LYS A 193 -22.34 12.70 7.75
CA LYS A 193 -23.04 13.96 7.42
C LYS A 193 -22.34 15.20 7.96
N PHE A 194 -21.68 15.07 9.11
CA PHE A 194 -20.92 16.18 9.70
C PHE A 194 -19.74 16.63 8.81
N MET A 195 -19.29 15.84 7.84
CA MET A 195 -18.26 16.28 6.89
C MET A 195 -18.75 17.38 5.94
N GLY A 196 -20.05 17.57 5.76
CA GLY A 196 -20.62 18.62 4.92
C GLY A 196 -20.15 18.50 3.46
N SER A 197 -19.53 19.55 2.92
CA SER A 197 -19.01 19.55 1.53
C SER A 197 -17.85 18.57 1.31
N ARG A 198 -17.21 18.09 2.36
CA ARG A 198 -16.19 17.02 2.30
C ARG A 198 -16.78 15.62 2.47
N GLN A 199 -18.10 15.45 2.61
CA GLN A 199 -18.72 14.13 2.62
C GLN A 199 -18.48 13.44 1.28
N ARG A 200 -18.13 12.16 1.30
CA ARG A 200 -17.77 11.38 0.11
C ARG A 200 -18.48 10.03 0.11
N GLN A 201 -18.72 9.52 -1.09
CA GLN A 201 -19.23 8.17 -1.29
C GLN A 201 -18.12 7.16 -1.05
N LEU A 202 -18.34 6.22 -0.14
CA LEU A 202 -17.50 5.04 0.02
C LEU A 202 -17.87 4.02 -1.06
N LEU A 203 -16.94 3.71 -1.94
CA LEU A 203 -17.12 2.77 -3.05
C LEU A 203 -16.86 1.33 -2.62
N ASP A 204 -15.95 1.14 -1.66
CA ASP A 204 -15.63 -0.17 -1.12
C ASP A 204 -15.41 -0.09 0.40
N PRO A 205 -16.35 -0.59 1.21
CA PRO A 205 -16.26 -0.56 2.67
C PRO A 205 -15.24 -1.56 3.25
N GLU A 206 -14.82 -2.55 2.47
CA GLU A 206 -13.82 -3.51 2.94
C GLU A 206 -12.40 -2.94 2.91
N THR A 207 -12.14 -2.03 1.99
CA THR A 207 -10.79 -1.54 1.68
C THR A 207 -10.62 -0.02 1.79
N GLY A 208 -11.69 0.73 2.12
CA GLY A 208 -11.62 2.18 2.34
C GLY A 208 -11.39 2.99 1.07
N VAL A 209 -11.98 2.57 -0.06
CA VAL A 209 -11.90 3.31 -1.33
C VAL A 209 -13.08 4.26 -1.47
N TYR A 210 -12.78 5.54 -1.67
CA TYR A 210 -13.72 6.64 -1.78
C TYR A 210 -13.78 7.24 -3.18
N ARG A 211 -14.90 7.85 -3.52
CA ARG A 211 -15.09 8.61 -4.76
C ARG A 211 -14.73 10.08 -4.57
N TYR A 212 -13.89 10.62 -5.49
CA TYR A 212 -13.57 12.04 -5.53
C TYR A 212 -13.45 12.56 -6.96
N ASP A 213 -14.57 13.02 -7.54
CA ASP A 213 -14.66 13.42 -8.94
C ASP A 213 -14.14 14.81 -9.24
N GLN A 214 -13.98 15.68 -8.23
CA GLN A 214 -13.50 17.04 -8.40
C GLN A 214 -11.98 17.15 -8.44
N LEU A 215 -11.26 16.09 -8.05
CA LEU A 215 -9.81 16.12 -8.01
C LEU A 215 -9.20 15.90 -9.40
N ILE A 216 -8.62 16.95 -9.95
CA ILE A 216 -8.12 17.01 -11.34
C ILE A 216 -7.14 15.88 -11.63
N VAL A 217 -6.18 15.60 -10.74
CA VAL A 217 -5.18 14.56 -10.93
C VAL A 217 -5.77 13.15 -11.00
N LEU A 218 -6.93 12.92 -10.40
CA LEU A 218 -7.64 11.64 -10.52
C LEU A 218 -8.55 11.60 -11.74
N LYS A 219 -9.22 12.71 -12.03
CA LYS A 219 -10.23 12.79 -13.10
C LYS A 219 -9.60 12.83 -14.49
N ASP A 220 -8.58 13.68 -14.69
CA ASP A 220 -8.09 14.08 -16.01
C ASP A 220 -6.79 13.34 -16.43
N THR A 221 -6.23 12.48 -15.60
CA THR A 221 -5.18 11.55 -16.00
C THR A 221 -5.74 10.45 -16.91
N ARG A 222 -4.97 10.09 -17.96
CA ARG A 222 -5.38 9.16 -19.01
C ARG A 222 -5.00 7.69 -18.74
N MET A 223 -4.60 7.38 -17.53
CA MET A 223 -4.30 6.04 -17.04
C MET A 223 -5.11 5.78 -15.77
N PRO A 224 -5.18 4.54 -15.31
CA PRO A 224 -5.70 4.23 -13.97
C PRO A 224 -5.01 5.09 -12.92
N ALA A 225 -5.80 5.74 -12.06
CA ALA A 225 -5.32 6.73 -11.10
C ALA A 225 -5.95 6.53 -9.73
N ALA A 226 -5.10 6.54 -8.69
CA ALA A 226 -5.51 6.57 -7.30
C ALA A 226 -4.70 7.59 -6.51
N LEU A 227 -5.26 8.06 -5.40
CA LEU A 227 -4.56 8.85 -4.39
C LEU A 227 -4.66 8.12 -3.07
N LEU A 228 -3.55 7.99 -2.37
CA LEU A 228 -3.45 7.46 -1.02
C LEU A 228 -3.22 8.60 -0.05
N GLU A 229 -4.17 8.83 0.86
CA GLU A 229 -3.93 9.51 2.12
C GLU A 229 -3.41 8.47 3.10
N ALA A 230 -2.12 8.51 3.42
CA ALA A 230 -1.45 7.45 4.15
C ALA A 230 -1.83 7.37 5.64
N GLY A 231 -2.37 8.47 6.16
CA GLY A 231 -2.88 8.65 7.51
C GLY A 231 -3.08 10.12 7.83
N SER A 232 -3.57 10.45 9.01
CA SER A 232 -3.89 11.81 9.43
C SER A 232 -2.72 12.44 10.20
N ILE A 233 -2.02 13.42 9.61
CA ILE A 233 -0.90 14.13 10.26
C ILE A 233 -1.36 15.18 11.27
N ILE A 234 -2.66 15.49 11.33
CA ILE A 234 -3.23 16.37 12.33
C ILE A 234 -3.60 15.62 13.62
N ASN A 235 -3.61 14.29 13.61
CA ASN A 235 -3.75 13.44 14.78
C ASN A 235 -2.37 13.28 15.44
N ARG A 236 -2.25 13.60 16.74
CA ARG A 236 -0.97 13.66 17.44
C ARG A 236 -0.22 12.35 17.56
N ASP A 237 -0.96 11.24 17.66
CA ASP A 237 -0.38 9.90 17.75
C ASP A 237 -0.05 9.34 16.36
N GLU A 238 -0.94 9.57 15.39
CA GLU A 238 -0.74 9.06 14.03
C GLU A 238 0.39 9.81 13.31
N GLU A 239 0.54 11.13 13.52
CA GLU A 239 1.67 11.91 13.04
C GLU A 239 3.01 11.26 13.44
N LEU A 240 3.17 10.94 14.73
CA LEU A 240 4.39 10.28 15.22
C LEU A 240 4.57 8.89 14.59
N ALA A 241 3.48 8.13 14.46
CA ALA A 241 3.54 6.83 13.81
C ALA A 241 3.99 6.95 12.34
N MET A 242 3.52 7.98 11.59
CA MET A 242 3.92 8.22 10.20
C MET A 242 5.41 8.52 10.02
N GLU A 243 6.09 8.96 11.07
CA GLU A 243 7.53 9.21 11.05
C GLU A 243 8.37 7.96 11.31
N THR A 244 7.76 6.89 11.85
CA THR A 244 8.50 5.67 12.17
C THR A 244 8.84 4.85 10.92
N PRO A 245 10.04 4.25 10.86
CA PRO A 245 10.42 3.32 9.79
C PRO A 245 9.46 2.15 9.66
N GLU A 246 8.88 1.67 10.77
CA GLU A 246 7.93 0.57 10.83
C GLU A 246 6.66 0.90 10.05
N ARG A 247 6.01 2.03 10.37
CA ARG A 247 4.77 2.46 9.70
C ARG A 247 5.03 2.73 8.21
N GLN A 248 6.08 3.45 7.88
CA GLN A 248 6.47 3.72 6.50
C GLN A 248 6.78 2.43 5.74
N GLY A 249 7.43 1.47 6.39
CA GLY A 249 7.72 0.16 5.84
C GLY A 249 6.46 -0.66 5.52
N LEU A 250 5.46 -0.65 6.41
CA LEU A 250 4.17 -1.32 6.20
C LEU A 250 3.41 -0.71 5.01
N ILE A 251 3.34 0.62 4.92
CA ILE A 251 2.67 1.31 3.83
C ILE A 251 3.39 1.03 2.50
N ALA A 252 4.72 1.15 2.48
CA ALA A 252 5.50 0.89 1.28
C ALA A 252 5.36 -0.56 0.79
N ALA A 253 5.39 -1.54 1.69
CA ALA A 253 5.15 -2.94 1.34
C ALA A 253 3.73 -3.15 0.76
N SER A 254 2.71 -2.49 1.34
CA SER A 254 1.33 -2.55 0.83
C SER A 254 1.23 -2.00 -0.61
N VAL A 255 1.90 -0.88 -0.89
CA VAL A 255 1.93 -0.31 -2.25
C VAL A 255 2.61 -1.25 -3.23
N ILE A 256 3.75 -1.84 -2.86
CA ILE A 256 4.50 -2.76 -3.74
C ILE A 256 3.66 -3.98 -4.10
N ASP A 257 3.04 -4.61 -3.10
CA ASP A 257 2.23 -5.81 -3.33
C ASP A 257 0.97 -5.50 -4.13
N ALA A 258 0.36 -4.32 -3.92
CA ALA A 258 -0.78 -3.86 -4.72
C ALA A 258 -0.38 -3.59 -6.19
N VAL A 259 0.78 -2.96 -6.41
CA VAL A 259 1.32 -2.73 -7.76
C VAL A 259 1.64 -4.04 -8.46
N ASP A 260 2.20 -5.01 -7.75
CA ASP A 260 2.49 -6.34 -8.30
C ASP A 260 1.21 -7.09 -8.71
N ALA A 261 0.21 -7.10 -7.82
CA ALA A 261 -1.10 -7.70 -8.10
C ALA A 261 -1.80 -7.02 -9.28
N PHE A 262 -1.76 -5.70 -9.36
CA PHE A 262 -2.34 -4.93 -10.46
C PHE A 262 -1.64 -5.21 -11.79
N CYS A 263 -0.30 -5.27 -11.79
CA CYS A 263 0.50 -5.62 -12.94
C CYS A 263 0.13 -7.02 -13.47
N ALA A 264 0.06 -8.01 -12.58
CA ALA A 264 -0.32 -9.38 -12.92
C ALA A 264 -1.73 -9.43 -13.55
N ALA A 265 -2.71 -8.73 -12.96
CA ALA A 265 -4.08 -8.68 -13.48
C ALA A 265 -4.15 -8.06 -14.89
N ARG A 266 -3.41 -6.96 -15.13
CA ARG A 266 -3.35 -6.32 -16.46
C ARG A 266 -2.75 -7.22 -17.53
N GLN A 267 -1.69 -7.92 -17.21
CA GLN A 267 -1.02 -8.80 -18.18
C GLN A 267 -1.84 -10.04 -18.54
N GLN A 268 -2.73 -10.51 -17.64
CA GLN A 268 -3.70 -11.57 -17.95
C GLN A 268 -4.78 -11.12 -18.91
N SER A 269 -5.27 -9.90 -18.75
CA SER A 269 -6.34 -9.34 -19.57
C SER A 269 -5.85 -8.83 -20.94
N SER A 270 -4.54 -8.94 -21.24
CA SER A 270 -4.02 -8.52 -22.55
C SER A 270 -4.57 -9.42 -23.66
N PRO A 271 -5.02 -8.86 -24.81
CA PRO A 271 -5.64 -9.63 -25.91
C PRO A 271 -4.77 -10.79 -26.42
N GLU A 272 -3.46 -10.64 -26.43
CA GLU A 272 -2.50 -11.66 -26.88
C GLU A 272 -2.51 -12.89 -25.97
N ARG A 273 -2.57 -12.72 -24.64
CA ARG A 273 -2.64 -13.86 -23.71
C ARG A 273 -4.01 -14.49 -23.69
N VAL A 274 -5.09 -13.72 -23.79
CA VAL A 274 -6.46 -14.26 -23.92
C VAL A 274 -6.56 -15.13 -25.16
N ALA A 275 -6.02 -14.70 -26.30
CA ALA A 275 -5.99 -15.48 -27.53
C ALA A 275 -5.16 -16.77 -27.38
N HIS A 276 -4.00 -16.71 -26.71
CA HIS A 276 -3.14 -17.87 -26.47
C HIS A 276 -3.81 -18.93 -25.58
N HIS A 277 -4.46 -18.51 -24.48
CA HIS A 277 -5.23 -19.43 -23.62
C HIS A 277 -6.44 -20.04 -24.34
N ALA A 278 -7.14 -19.26 -25.16
CA ALA A 278 -8.24 -19.76 -25.98
C ALA A 278 -7.76 -20.82 -27.00
N ALA A 279 -6.61 -20.59 -27.63
CA ALA A 279 -6.01 -21.53 -28.56
C ALA A 279 -5.55 -22.84 -27.87
N GLN A 280 -4.97 -22.75 -26.69
CA GLN A 280 -4.56 -23.93 -25.91
C GLN A 280 -5.77 -24.76 -25.44
N SER A 281 -6.84 -24.12 -24.96
CA SER A 281 -8.06 -24.81 -24.54
C SER A 281 -8.79 -25.46 -25.71
N ALA A 282 -8.75 -24.87 -26.92
CA ALA A 282 -9.30 -25.45 -28.14
C ALA A 282 -8.47 -26.65 -28.62
N GLY A 283 -7.14 -26.60 -28.48
CA GLY A 283 -6.23 -27.71 -28.81
C GLY A 283 -6.44 -28.93 -27.91
N SER A 284 -6.63 -28.71 -26.61
CA SER A 284 -6.86 -29.76 -25.61
C SER A 284 -8.19 -30.50 -25.80
N ARG A 285 -9.23 -29.85 -26.35
CA ARG A 285 -10.52 -30.48 -26.64
C ARG A 285 -10.50 -31.36 -27.88
N ARG A 286 -9.54 -31.21 -28.81
CA ARG A 286 -9.42 -32.03 -30.02
C ARG A 286 -8.77 -33.40 -29.77
N VAL A 287 -8.11 -33.64 -28.67
CA VAL A 287 -7.41 -34.90 -28.34
C VAL A 287 -8.32 -35.92 -27.64
N ALA A 288 -9.51 -35.54 -27.21
CA ALA A 288 -10.44 -36.41 -26.48
C ALA A 288 -11.68 -36.79 -27.31
N ALA A 289 -11.51 -37.26 -28.54
CA ALA A 289 -12.60 -37.93 -29.24
C ALA A 289 -12.53 -39.44 -28.98
N PRO A 290 -13.59 -40.13 -28.52
CA PRO A 290 -13.55 -41.56 -28.25
C PRO A 290 -13.48 -42.33 -29.54
N ALA A 291 -12.57 -43.32 -29.61
CA ALA A 291 -12.52 -44.32 -30.69
C ALA A 291 -13.84 -45.10 -30.72
N THR A 292 -14.60 -44.93 -31.79
CA THR A 292 -15.77 -45.75 -32.05
C THR A 292 -15.32 -47.17 -32.40
N SER A 293 -15.55 -48.12 -31.49
CA SER A 293 -15.38 -49.53 -31.74
C SER A 293 -16.41 -50.01 -32.79
N ARG A 294 -15.97 -50.38 -33.96
CA ARG A 294 -16.78 -51.12 -34.92
C ARG A 294 -16.91 -52.56 -34.45
N ASN A 295 -18.04 -52.93 -33.89
CA ASN A 295 -18.45 -54.34 -33.74
C ASN A 295 -18.88 -54.89 -35.11
N SER A 296 -18.03 -55.70 -35.70
CA SER A 296 -18.39 -56.55 -36.85
C SER A 296 -19.22 -57.76 -36.36
N VAL A 297 -20.50 -57.73 -36.63
CA VAL A 297 -21.37 -58.92 -36.49
C VAL A 297 -21.25 -59.78 -37.75
N LEU A 298 -20.52 -60.92 -37.63
CA LEU A 298 -20.54 -61.98 -38.60
C LEU A 298 -21.85 -62.74 -38.48
N GLY A 299 -22.78 -62.55 -39.43
CA GLY A 299 -23.91 -63.43 -39.64
C GLY A 299 -23.50 -64.67 -40.40
N ARG A 300 -23.80 -65.88 -39.88
CA ARG A 300 -23.71 -67.15 -40.60
C ARG A 300 -25.02 -67.43 -41.34
N PRO A 301 -24.95 -68.12 -42.49
CA PRO A 301 -26.12 -68.42 -43.31
C PRO A 301 -26.78 -69.73 -42.91
N ARG A 302 -28.08 -69.78 -43.03
CA ARG A 302 -28.89 -70.89 -43.56
C ARG A 302 -30.13 -70.39 -44.25
#